data_87791b2da2b95f4899a98ffc5b0bfeb6
#
_entry.id   87791b2da2b95f4899a98ffc5b0bfeb6
#
_cell.length_a   1.000
_cell.length_b   1.000
_cell.length_c   1.000
_cell.angle_alpha   90.00
_cell.angle_beta   90.00
_cell.angle_gamma   90.00
#
_symmetry.space_group_name_H-M   'P 1'
#
loop_
_entity.id
_entity.type
_entity.pdbx_description
1 polymer ?
#
loop_
_entity_poly.entity_id
_entity_poly.type
_entity_poly.pdbx_seq_one_letter_code
_entity_poly.pdbx_strand_id
1 'polypeptide(L)'
;MSASSSKEITIDNENQDQKEIITIDGEDQDNEEDEITAIDFELKQIEYEMQKLEDRKQILTQRKEKLKDDALLKRSLSVSKKDWTKEDFTWSKDLRKALKDVFKIDKLRELQLPTMNAIMSNVDVILIMPTGGGKSLCYQLPAVISKGITIVVSPLISLMEDQLHGLQKHNVKARMLSAKGSKENVKVIMNALVDKKSDLKLIYVTPEYMAKSNRFMNKLQKAFEMKRLDCFAIDEVHCCSQWGHDFRPDYKFLGILKSMFPGVPVLGLTATAPAKIIVDIQKMLDIQGCLVLRATFNRPNLFYEVRRKPTDKDTCLAMIENLLKNRFKDKSGIIYTTTIKDAEQLTTDLRALGLKVGCYHAMLEADYRSEVYSKWISGKYQAVVATIAFGLGIDKPDVRFVIHHCISKSMENFYQESGRAGRDGKKAVSIVLYRLLDVFKLSTMVFQDKVGLQNLYKMLEYCLDQTSCRRSLIAVHFEESWTRSDCAEMCDHCRKPKESKQVNIAPYCRHLYQFMTRAVQNETRLTALKLIDAWYGKGATTLRVSSVPIPKFTRESGEAIIGHLLGNGYLQEDFHFSAYSTISYLKRGPKAALALDDTHEILFNYELH
;
A
#
# COMPACT_ATOMS: atom_id res chain seq x y z
N MET A 1 65.25 -16.08 45.55
CA MET A 1 65.45 -14.91 44.65
C MET A 1 64.79 -15.20 43.33
N SER A 2 63.51 -14.84 43.19
CA SER A 2 62.76 -14.87 41.94
C SER A 2 62.25 -13.45 41.70
N ALA A 3 62.71 -12.85 40.60
CA ALA A 3 62.37 -11.49 40.24
C ALA A 3 60.90 -11.43 39.70
N SER A 4 60.08 -10.64 40.34
CA SER A 4 58.79 -10.25 39.84
C SER A 4 58.93 -9.26 38.69
N SER A 5 58.36 -9.54 37.51
CA SER A 5 58.36 -8.61 36.40
C SER A 5 57.02 -7.85 36.42
N SER A 6 57.07 -6.60 36.83
CA SER A 6 55.99 -5.63 36.68
C SER A 6 55.86 -5.20 35.20
N LYS A 7 54.67 -5.18 34.65
CA LYS A 7 54.33 -4.58 33.34
C LYS A 7 53.71 -3.21 33.56
N GLU A 8 54.35 -2.18 33.00
CA GLU A 8 53.77 -0.84 32.93
C GLU A 8 52.81 -0.76 31.74
N ILE A 9 51.55 -0.34 31.97
CA ILE A 9 50.59 -0.02 30.94
C ILE A 9 50.30 1.48 31.02
N THR A 10 50.62 2.19 29.94
CA THR A 10 50.30 3.63 29.81
C THR A 10 49.01 3.79 29.05
N ILE A 11 48.03 4.46 29.64
CA ILE A 11 46.77 4.84 28.97
C ILE A 11 46.82 6.34 28.74
N ASP A 12 46.81 6.76 27.46
CA ASP A 12 46.72 8.17 27.07
C ASP A 12 45.22 8.59 27.07
N ASN A 13 44.89 9.51 27.99
CA ASN A 13 43.59 10.18 27.99
C ASN A 13 43.75 11.56 27.36
N GLU A 14 43.09 11.79 26.22
CA GLU A 14 43.17 13.05 25.44
C GLU A 14 42.44 14.24 26.07
N ASN A 15 42.27 14.31 27.37
CA ASN A 15 41.79 15.53 28.02
C ASN A 15 42.38 15.70 29.43
N GLN A 16 43.31 16.66 29.52
CA GLN A 16 43.98 17.21 30.69
C GLN A 16 45.29 16.49 31.14
N ASP A 17 46.37 17.30 31.18
CA ASP A 17 47.74 16.97 31.63
C ASP A 17 47.83 16.34 33.03
N GLN A 18 47.49 15.07 33.18
CA GLN A 18 47.88 14.26 34.31
C GLN A 18 48.12 12.82 33.82
N LYS A 19 49.39 12.41 33.81
CA LYS A 19 49.79 11.02 33.64
C LYS A 19 49.70 10.34 35.01
N GLU A 20 48.73 9.47 35.20
CA GLU A 20 48.74 8.53 36.31
C GLU A 20 49.46 7.24 35.88
N ILE A 21 50.53 6.90 36.61
CA ILE A 21 51.21 5.62 36.47
C ILE A 21 50.61 4.69 37.50
N ILE A 22 49.86 3.70 37.04
CA ILE A 22 49.32 2.64 37.89
C ILE A 22 50.32 1.49 37.88
N THR A 23 50.94 1.25 39.05
CA THR A 23 51.81 0.09 39.30
C THR A 23 50.92 -1.04 39.82
N ILE A 24 50.83 -2.14 39.09
CA ILE A 24 50.11 -3.34 39.53
C ILE A 24 51.14 -4.32 40.10
N ASP A 25 51.12 -4.49 41.42
CA ASP A 25 51.87 -5.55 42.12
C ASP A 25 51.06 -6.86 42.08
N GLY A 26 51.72 -7.92 41.65
CA GLY A 26 51.08 -9.22 41.40
C GLY A 26 50.92 -10.06 42.68
N GLU A 27 49.84 -9.81 43.39
CA GLU A 27 49.25 -10.73 44.39
C GLU A 27 47.75 -10.39 44.50
N ASP A 28 46.93 -10.82 43.53
CA ASP A 28 45.49 -10.98 43.67
C ASP A 28 44.82 -11.28 42.31
N GLN A 29 45.06 -12.45 41.74
CA GLN A 29 44.33 -12.88 40.51
C GLN A 29 42.85 -13.08 40.78
N ASP A 30 42.41 -13.40 42.00
CA ASP A 30 41.01 -13.55 42.37
C ASP A 30 40.28 -12.19 42.47
N ASN A 31 40.99 -11.10 42.79
CA ASN A 31 40.41 -9.76 42.93
C ASN A 31 40.19 -9.07 41.57
N GLU A 32 41.02 -9.33 40.56
CA GLU A 32 40.88 -8.77 39.20
C GLU A 32 39.69 -9.41 38.44
N GLU A 33 39.44 -10.72 38.61
CA GLU A 33 38.26 -11.37 38.00
C GLU A 33 36.95 -10.88 38.61
N ASP A 34 36.91 -10.62 39.92
CA ASP A 34 35.73 -10.06 40.58
C ASP A 34 35.48 -8.60 40.18
N GLU A 35 36.54 -7.80 39.99
CA GLU A 35 36.45 -6.41 39.52
C GLU A 35 35.98 -6.33 38.04
N ILE A 36 36.52 -7.20 37.18
CA ILE A 36 36.06 -7.33 35.79
C ILE A 36 34.58 -7.73 35.74
N THR A 37 34.15 -8.67 36.58
CA THR A 37 32.77 -9.13 36.64
C THR A 37 31.83 -8.02 37.13
N ALA A 38 32.25 -7.20 38.07
CA ALA A 38 31.51 -6.03 38.56
C ALA A 38 31.39 -4.95 37.48
N ILE A 39 32.48 -4.67 36.76
CA ILE A 39 32.45 -3.72 35.61
C ILE A 39 31.57 -4.22 34.48
N ASP A 40 31.63 -5.50 34.14
CA ASP A 40 30.73 -6.10 33.13
C ASP A 40 29.26 -6.04 33.51
N PHE A 41 28.97 -6.18 34.80
CA PHE A 41 27.59 -6.01 35.31
C PHE A 41 27.13 -4.55 35.20
N GLU A 42 27.99 -3.59 35.54
CA GLU A 42 27.72 -2.17 35.45
C GLU A 42 27.56 -1.72 33.99
N LEU A 43 28.37 -2.21 33.08
CA LEU A 43 28.26 -1.99 31.65
C LEU A 43 26.90 -2.52 31.09
N LYS A 44 26.49 -3.70 31.51
CA LYS A 44 25.17 -4.24 31.13
C LYS A 44 24.01 -3.42 31.67
N GLN A 45 24.11 -2.86 32.86
CA GLN A 45 23.12 -1.94 33.39
C GLN A 45 23.04 -0.65 32.58
N ILE A 46 24.20 -0.07 32.23
CA ILE A 46 24.27 1.13 31.38
C ILE A 46 23.67 0.85 30.00
N GLU A 47 23.99 -0.28 29.38
CA GLU A 47 23.40 -0.68 28.09
C GLU A 47 21.87 -0.80 28.17
N TYR A 48 21.36 -1.38 29.25
CA TYR A 48 19.92 -1.48 29.49
C TYR A 48 19.28 -0.11 29.67
N GLU A 49 19.87 0.80 30.42
CA GLU A 49 19.38 2.17 30.60
C GLU A 49 19.43 2.97 29.29
N MET A 50 20.50 2.84 28.53
CA MET A 50 20.63 3.45 27.20
C MET A 50 19.50 2.98 26.27
N GLN A 51 19.25 1.67 26.22
CA GLN A 51 18.16 1.12 25.42
C GLN A 51 16.79 1.69 25.83
N LYS A 52 16.55 1.78 27.15
CA LYS A 52 15.31 2.34 27.71
C LYS A 52 15.14 3.83 27.37
N LEU A 53 16.23 4.59 27.37
CA LEU A 53 16.24 6.00 26.99
C LEU A 53 16.02 6.18 25.47
N GLU A 54 16.59 5.31 24.66
CA GLU A 54 16.37 5.31 23.20
C GLU A 54 14.92 4.98 22.87
N ASP A 55 14.32 3.99 23.49
CA ASP A 55 12.91 3.66 23.33
C ASP A 55 12.01 4.84 23.73
N ARG A 56 12.31 5.48 24.87
CA ARG A 56 11.58 6.67 25.33
C ARG A 56 11.74 7.85 24.37
N LYS A 57 12.94 8.07 23.84
CA LYS A 57 13.24 9.09 22.82
C LYS A 57 12.41 8.83 21.55
N GLN A 58 12.33 7.58 21.12
CA GLN A 58 11.56 7.19 19.95
C GLN A 58 10.05 7.47 20.15
N ILE A 59 9.50 7.10 21.33
CA ILE A 59 8.09 7.37 21.68
C ILE A 59 7.81 8.87 21.70
N LEU A 60 8.67 9.66 22.34
CA LEU A 60 8.49 11.13 22.41
C LEU A 60 8.61 11.78 21.04
N THR A 61 9.51 11.29 20.20
CA THR A 61 9.66 11.78 18.82
C THR A 61 8.41 11.49 17.99
N GLN A 62 7.88 10.28 18.07
CA GLN A 62 6.62 9.92 17.42
C GLN A 62 5.45 10.76 17.91
N ARG A 63 5.36 11.01 19.23
CA ARG A 63 4.32 11.87 19.81
C ARG A 63 4.43 13.33 19.35
N LYS A 64 5.66 13.85 19.26
CA LYS A 64 5.94 15.21 18.75
C LYS A 64 5.54 15.35 17.28
N GLU A 65 5.86 14.35 16.44
CA GLU A 65 5.44 14.32 15.04
C GLU A 65 3.93 14.26 14.92
N LYS A 66 3.27 13.38 15.67
CA LYS A 66 1.81 13.30 15.69
C LYS A 66 1.13 14.62 16.04
N LEU A 67 1.61 15.33 17.08
CA LEU A 67 1.07 16.64 17.46
C LEU A 67 1.25 17.69 16.37
N LYS A 68 2.38 17.69 15.64
CA LYS A 68 2.59 18.56 14.49
C LYS A 68 1.63 18.25 13.36
N ASP A 69 1.41 16.98 13.09
CA ASP A 69 0.52 16.50 12.04
C ASP A 69 -0.95 16.82 12.35
N ASP A 70 -1.37 16.68 13.61
CA ASP A 70 -2.70 17.09 14.08
C ASP A 70 -2.91 18.62 13.93
N ALA A 71 -1.87 19.42 14.17
CA ALA A 71 -1.92 20.87 13.99
C ALA A 71 -2.09 21.26 12.50
N LEU A 72 -1.43 20.56 11.57
CA LEU A 72 -1.61 20.78 10.13
C LEU A 72 -3.01 20.37 9.66
N LEU A 73 -3.54 19.25 10.13
CA LEU A 73 -4.91 18.85 9.85
C LEU A 73 -5.95 19.86 10.38
N LYS A 74 -5.74 20.42 11.59
CA LYS A 74 -6.59 21.48 12.14
C LYS A 74 -6.56 22.75 11.29
N ARG A 75 -5.41 23.13 10.71
CA ARG A 75 -5.33 24.26 9.76
C ARG A 75 -6.14 23.98 8.49
N SER A 76 -6.05 22.79 7.92
CA SER A 76 -6.87 22.38 6.77
C SER A 76 -8.37 22.44 7.08
N LEU A 77 -8.78 22.10 8.31
CA LEU A 77 -10.17 22.25 8.77
C LEU A 77 -10.63 23.72 8.82
N SER A 78 -9.74 24.68 9.02
CA SER A 78 -10.12 26.11 9.02
C SER A 78 -10.51 26.61 7.62
N VAL A 79 -9.91 26.08 6.56
CA VAL A 79 -10.24 26.40 5.16
C VAL A 79 -11.57 25.74 4.76
N SER A 80 -11.97 24.65 5.43
CA SER A 80 -13.27 24.01 5.19
C SER A 80 -14.48 24.77 5.75
N LYS A 81 -14.29 25.90 6.45
CA LYS A 81 -15.42 26.73 6.95
C LYS A 81 -16.23 27.40 5.84
N LYS A 82 -15.65 27.60 4.65
CA LYS A 82 -16.39 28.11 3.50
C LYS A 82 -17.24 26.97 2.91
N ASP A 83 -18.49 27.25 2.65
CA ASP A 83 -19.38 26.31 2.00
C ASP A 83 -19.08 26.23 0.50
N TRP A 84 -18.34 25.20 0.12
CA TRP A 84 -17.94 24.93 -1.25
C TRP A 84 -19.03 24.21 -2.07
N THR A 85 -20.14 23.82 -1.45
CA THR A 85 -21.26 23.12 -2.13
C THR A 85 -22.21 24.07 -2.86
N LYS A 86 -22.09 25.37 -2.61
CA LYS A 86 -22.94 26.40 -3.21
C LYS A 86 -22.81 26.44 -4.72
N GLU A 87 -23.90 26.80 -5.37
CA GLU A 87 -24.01 26.96 -6.82
C GLU A 87 -24.16 28.41 -7.27
N ASP A 88 -23.67 29.35 -6.47
CA ASP A 88 -23.74 30.81 -6.67
C ASP A 88 -22.41 31.44 -7.13
N PHE A 89 -21.41 30.63 -7.49
CA PHE A 89 -20.15 31.10 -8.05
C PHE A 89 -20.34 31.60 -9.50
N THR A 90 -19.50 32.53 -9.92
CA THR A 90 -19.55 33.14 -11.26
C THR A 90 -19.50 32.12 -12.40
N TRP A 91 -18.84 30.98 -12.19
CA TRP A 91 -18.70 29.88 -13.14
C TRP A 91 -19.76 28.79 -13.03
N SER A 92 -20.66 28.83 -12.04
CA SER A 92 -21.63 27.75 -11.78
C SER A 92 -22.53 27.44 -12.98
N LYS A 93 -22.95 28.47 -13.72
CA LYS A 93 -23.77 28.30 -14.96
C LYS A 93 -22.97 27.60 -16.05
N ASP A 94 -21.71 27.99 -16.26
CA ASP A 94 -20.85 27.42 -17.30
C ASP A 94 -20.45 25.99 -16.95
N LEU A 95 -20.20 25.67 -15.67
CA LEU A 95 -19.98 24.30 -15.19
C LEU A 95 -21.16 23.40 -15.51
N ARG A 96 -22.40 23.82 -15.18
CA ARG A 96 -23.59 23.02 -15.48
C ARG A 96 -23.79 22.82 -16.97
N LYS A 97 -23.59 23.85 -17.77
CA LYS A 97 -23.70 23.78 -19.22
C LYS A 97 -22.67 22.80 -19.79
N ALA A 98 -21.40 22.94 -19.45
CA ALA A 98 -20.34 22.06 -19.93
C ALA A 98 -20.51 20.60 -19.44
N LEU A 99 -20.99 20.40 -18.20
CA LEU A 99 -21.32 19.07 -17.67
C LEU A 99 -22.32 18.34 -18.57
N LYS A 100 -23.41 19.04 -18.96
CA LYS A 100 -24.48 18.47 -19.77
C LYS A 100 -24.12 18.40 -21.26
N ASP A 101 -23.57 19.48 -21.82
CA ASP A 101 -23.36 19.60 -23.25
C ASP A 101 -22.11 18.85 -23.73
N VAL A 102 -21.03 18.86 -22.94
CA VAL A 102 -19.75 18.23 -23.30
C VAL A 102 -19.68 16.81 -22.74
N PHE A 103 -19.84 16.64 -21.42
CA PHE A 103 -19.63 15.34 -20.76
C PHE A 103 -20.84 14.43 -20.74
N LYS A 104 -22.04 14.94 -21.11
CA LYS A 104 -23.31 14.20 -21.12
C LYS A 104 -23.65 13.59 -19.75
N ILE A 105 -23.36 14.31 -18.68
CA ILE A 105 -23.61 13.92 -17.30
C ILE A 105 -24.69 14.84 -16.73
N ASP A 106 -25.73 14.25 -16.12
CA ASP A 106 -26.86 15.01 -15.57
C ASP A 106 -26.57 15.57 -14.17
N LYS A 107 -25.80 14.85 -13.35
CA LYS A 107 -25.57 15.21 -11.95
C LYS A 107 -24.14 14.92 -11.50
N LEU A 108 -23.54 15.88 -10.81
CA LEU A 108 -22.25 15.71 -10.12
C LEU A 108 -22.40 14.81 -8.89
N ARG A 109 -21.34 14.09 -8.55
CA ARG A 109 -21.22 13.35 -7.30
C ARG A 109 -20.84 14.29 -6.16
N GLU A 110 -21.08 13.85 -4.93
CA GLU A 110 -21.03 14.66 -3.70
C GLU A 110 -19.81 15.59 -3.58
N LEU A 111 -18.59 15.10 -3.79
CA LEU A 111 -17.36 15.90 -3.61
C LEU A 111 -16.85 16.58 -4.89
N GLN A 112 -17.49 16.36 -6.03
CA GLN A 112 -17.01 16.93 -7.29
C GLN A 112 -17.22 18.44 -7.36
N LEU A 113 -18.41 18.93 -7.02
CA LEU A 113 -18.71 20.36 -7.03
C LEU A 113 -17.84 21.14 -6.02
N PRO A 114 -17.73 20.73 -4.74
CA PRO A 114 -16.84 21.39 -3.78
C PRO A 114 -15.38 21.47 -4.26
N THR A 115 -14.87 20.39 -4.85
CA THR A 115 -13.50 20.36 -5.40
C THR A 115 -13.32 21.37 -6.52
N MET A 116 -14.27 21.41 -7.48
CA MET A 116 -14.20 22.34 -8.61
C MET A 116 -14.31 23.80 -8.15
N ASN A 117 -15.23 24.09 -7.23
CA ASN A 117 -15.38 25.44 -6.67
C ASN A 117 -14.11 25.90 -5.94
N ALA A 118 -13.47 25.01 -5.18
CA ALA A 118 -12.25 25.35 -4.46
C ALA A 118 -11.08 25.66 -5.42
N ILE A 119 -10.80 24.79 -6.39
CA ILE A 119 -9.69 24.98 -7.34
C ILE A 119 -9.93 26.21 -8.23
N MET A 120 -11.15 26.47 -8.68
CA MET A 120 -11.51 27.66 -9.44
C MET A 120 -11.47 28.93 -8.62
N SER A 121 -11.47 28.84 -7.28
CA SER A 121 -11.19 29.92 -6.33
C SER A 121 -9.70 30.04 -5.98
N ASN A 122 -8.80 29.37 -6.71
CA ASN A 122 -7.34 29.30 -6.47
C ASN A 122 -6.97 28.71 -5.09
N VAL A 123 -7.78 27.78 -4.57
CA VAL A 123 -7.50 27.05 -3.33
C VAL A 123 -6.88 25.70 -3.66
N ASP A 124 -5.77 25.36 -3.00
CA ASP A 124 -5.17 24.04 -3.09
C ASP A 124 -6.08 22.98 -2.45
N VAL A 125 -6.20 21.82 -3.10
CA VAL A 125 -7.11 20.76 -2.67
C VAL A 125 -6.42 19.40 -2.69
N ILE A 126 -6.63 18.59 -1.67
CA ILE A 126 -6.39 17.14 -1.70
C ILE A 126 -7.76 16.45 -1.70
N LEU A 127 -8.07 15.75 -2.79
CA LEU A 127 -9.30 14.98 -2.94
C LEU A 127 -9.02 13.49 -2.79
N ILE A 128 -9.62 12.90 -1.76
CA ILE A 128 -9.56 11.46 -1.50
C ILE A 128 -10.92 10.87 -1.87
N MET A 129 -10.95 10.12 -2.96
CA MET A 129 -12.18 9.57 -3.51
C MET A 129 -11.90 8.19 -4.12
N PRO A 130 -12.72 7.16 -3.85
CA PRO A 130 -12.46 5.80 -4.31
C PRO A 130 -12.30 5.69 -5.82
N THR A 131 -11.66 4.62 -6.27
CA THR A 131 -11.55 4.29 -7.69
C THR A 131 -12.95 4.22 -8.32
N GLY A 132 -13.12 4.84 -9.49
CA GLY A 132 -14.44 4.98 -10.12
C GLY A 132 -15.32 6.07 -9.52
N GLY A 133 -14.85 6.83 -8.53
CA GLY A 133 -15.57 7.97 -7.93
C GLY A 133 -15.74 9.17 -8.86
N GLY A 134 -14.99 9.23 -9.97
CA GLY A 134 -15.04 10.34 -10.94
C GLY A 134 -14.06 11.47 -10.63
N LYS A 135 -12.90 11.15 -10.02
CA LYS A 135 -11.83 12.11 -9.71
C LYS A 135 -11.40 12.96 -10.90
N SER A 136 -11.25 12.33 -12.08
CA SER A 136 -10.77 13.02 -13.29
C SER A 136 -11.69 14.16 -13.75
N LEU A 137 -12.99 14.05 -13.54
CA LEU A 137 -13.93 15.11 -13.88
C LEU A 137 -13.67 16.40 -13.11
N CYS A 138 -13.11 16.31 -11.90
CA CYS A 138 -12.83 17.45 -11.03
C CYS A 138 -11.80 18.43 -11.62
N TYR A 139 -10.92 17.99 -12.52
CA TYR A 139 -10.01 18.88 -13.25
C TYR A 139 -10.39 19.03 -14.74
N GLN A 140 -11.05 18.02 -15.33
CA GLN A 140 -11.43 18.07 -16.75
C GLN A 140 -12.54 19.09 -17.02
N LEU A 141 -13.58 19.13 -16.20
CA LEU A 141 -14.69 20.04 -16.39
C LEU A 141 -14.29 21.49 -16.17
N PRO A 142 -13.56 21.88 -15.10
CA PRO A 142 -12.98 23.23 -14.97
C PRO A 142 -12.09 23.61 -16.17
N ALA A 143 -11.22 22.71 -16.64
CA ALA A 143 -10.34 23.00 -17.77
C ALA A 143 -11.12 23.35 -19.05
N VAL A 144 -12.26 22.72 -19.29
CA VAL A 144 -13.10 22.99 -20.46
C VAL A 144 -13.63 24.42 -20.47
N ILE A 145 -14.08 24.93 -19.31
CA ILE A 145 -14.68 26.26 -19.19
C ILE A 145 -13.63 27.37 -18.98
N SER A 146 -12.45 27.01 -18.52
CA SER A 146 -11.35 27.95 -18.28
C SER A 146 -10.70 28.42 -19.60
N LYS A 147 -10.01 29.57 -19.55
CA LYS A 147 -9.31 30.13 -20.69
C LYS A 147 -7.86 29.61 -20.83
N GLY A 148 -7.29 29.10 -19.77
CA GLY A 148 -5.91 28.60 -19.74
C GLY A 148 -5.80 27.11 -19.99
N ILE A 149 -4.73 26.52 -19.45
CA ILE A 149 -4.36 25.12 -19.61
C ILE A 149 -4.19 24.49 -18.23
N THR A 150 -4.77 23.31 -18.05
CA THR A 150 -4.53 22.45 -16.88
C THR A 150 -3.42 21.47 -17.18
N ILE A 151 -2.43 21.40 -16.31
CA ILE A 151 -1.34 20.40 -16.38
C ILE A 151 -1.72 19.23 -15.48
N VAL A 152 -1.81 18.04 -16.05
CA VAL A 152 -2.15 16.81 -15.33
C VAL A 152 -0.90 15.94 -15.22
N VAL A 153 -0.38 15.80 -13.99
CA VAL A 153 0.75 14.91 -13.69
C VAL A 153 0.20 13.54 -13.34
N SER A 154 0.56 12.51 -14.10
CA SER A 154 0.09 11.14 -13.86
C SER A 154 1.25 10.14 -14.00
N PRO A 155 1.34 9.11 -13.14
CA PRO A 155 2.48 8.21 -13.09
C PRO A 155 2.50 7.16 -14.21
N LEU A 156 1.41 7.04 -14.96
CA LEU A 156 1.22 5.93 -15.89
C LEU A 156 0.75 6.40 -17.26
N ILE A 157 1.52 6.03 -18.27
CA ILE A 157 1.24 6.37 -19.69
C ILE A 157 -0.10 5.77 -20.11
N SER A 158 -0.39 4.51 -19.77
CA SER A 158 -1.65 3.86 -20.13
C SER A 158 -2.87 4.58 -19.58
N LEU A 159 -2.79 5.08 -18.33
CA LEU A 159 -3.88 5.87 -17.75
C LEU A 159 -4.09 7.19 -18.50
N MET A 160 -2.99 7.86 -18.87
CA MET A 160 -3.07 9.09 -19.68
C MET A 160 -3.68 8.84 -21.06
N GLU A 161 -3.32 7.72 -21.72
CA GLU A 161 -3.89 7.32 -23.01
C GLU A 161 -5.40 7.09 -22.91
N ASP A 162 -5.87 6.39 -21.88
CA ASP A 162 -7.29 6.17 -21.64
C ASP A 162 -8.05 7.47 -21.38
N GLN A 163 -7.47 8.39 -20.59
CA GLN A 163 -8.05 9.71 -20.34
C GLN A 163 -8.12 10.53 -21.65
N LEU A 164 -7.08 10.51 -22.46
CA LEU A 164 -7.06 11.20 -23.76
C LEU A 164 -8.13 10.64 -24.71
N HIS A 165 -8.25 9.32 -24.77
CA HIS A 165 -9.28 8.68 -25.59
C HIS A 165 -10.71 9.06 -25.14
N GLY A 166 -10.93 9.11 -23.82
CA GLY A 166 -12.19 9.59 -23.25
C GLY A 166 -12.48 11.03 -23.61
N LEU A 167 -11.50 11.94 -23.46
CA LEU A 167 -11.64 13.36 -23.78
C LEU A 167 -11.86 13.60 -25.29
N GLN A 168 -11.22 12.80 -26.15
CA GLN A 168 -11.41 12.87 -27.59
C GLN A 168 -12.86 12.56 -28.00
N LYS A 169 -13.53 11.60 -27.33
CA LYS A 169 -14.96 11.30 -27.55
C LYS A 169 -15.88 12.49 -27.23
N HIS A 170 -15.43 13.36 -26.33
CA HIS A 170 -16.13 14.59 -25.95
C HIS A 170 -15.64 15.82 -26.69
N ASN A 171 -14.80 15.68 -27.72
CA ASN A 171 -14.17 16.77 -28.49
C ASN A 171 -13.36 17.75 -27.63
N VAL A 172 -12.84 17.34 -26.49
CA VAL A 172 -11.98 18.15 -25.62
C VAL A 172 -10.52 18.02 -26.09
N LYS A 173 -9.88 19.15 -26.37
CA LYS A 173 -8.48 19.18 -26.84
C LYS A 173 -7.52 18.90 -25.68
N ALA A 174 -6.93 17.73 -25.70
CA ALA A 174 -5.94 17.29 -24.73
C ALA A 174 -4.77 16.60 -25.45
N ARG A 175 -3.57 16.66 -24.86
CA ARG A 175 -2.36 16.01 -25.39
C ARG A 175 -1.52 15.45 -24.25
N MET A 176 -0.58 14.56 -24.59
CA MET A 176 0.30 13.91 -23.63
C MET A 176 1.77 14.16 -23.98
N LEU A 177 2.57 14.40 -22.93
CA LEU A 177 4.04 14.43 -22.97
C LEU A 177 4.60 13.23 -22.21
N SER A 178 5.40 12.44 -22.91
CA SER A 178 6.14 11.32 -22.32
C SER A 178 7.50 11.17 -22.99
N ALA A 179 8.42 10.45 -22.37
CA ALA A 179 9.75 10.20 -22.91
C ALA A 179 9.73 9.46 -24.28
N LYS A 180 8.65 8.73 -24.57
CA LYS A 180 8.45 7.99 -25.83
C LYS A 180 7.62 8.77 -26.86
N GLY A 181 7.23 10.02 -26.57
CA GLY A 181 6.41 10.84 -27.45
C GLY A 181 7.13 11.30 -28.73
N SER A 182 6.39 11.52 -29.83
CA SER A 182 6.96 12.03 -31.07
C SER A 182 7.47 13.48 -30.92
N LYS A 183 8.56 13.81 -31.60
CA LYS A 183 9.13 15.18 -31.63
C LYS A 183 8.11 16.21 -32.11
N GLU A 184 7.25 15.83 -33.04
CA GLU A 184 6.19 16.68 -33.57
C GLU A 184 5.14 17.02 -32.51
N ASN A 185 4.65 16.00 -31.77
CA ASN A 185 3.70 16.22 -30.67
C ASN A 185 4.29 17.15 -29.61
N VAL A 186 5.57 16.97 -29.25
CA VAL A 186 6.28 17.87 -28.32
C VAL A 186 6.29 19.30 -28.84
N LYS A 187 6.60 19.52 -30.14
CA LYS A 187 6.62 20.85 -30.76
C LYS A 187 5.25 21.52 -30.72
N VAL A 188 4.19 20.77 -31.04
CA VAL A 188 2.81 21.28 -30.98
C VAL A 188 2.44 21.73 -29.55
N ILE A 189 2.74 20.92 -28.54
CA ILE A 189 2.45 21.26 -27.14
C ILE A 189 3.24 22.48 -26.67
N MET A 190 4.55 22.53 -26.99
CA MET A 190 5.40 23.67 -26.59
C MET A 190 4.97 25.01 -27.23
N ASN A 191 4.40 24.96 -28.43
CA ASN A 191 3.84 26.14 -29.07
C ASN A 191 2.49 26.52 -28.46
N ALA A 192 1.61 25.54 -28.22
CA ALA A 192 0.30 25.76 -27.62
C ALA A 192 0.36 26.38 -26.24
N LEU A 193 1.40 26.08 -25.44
CA LEU A 193 1.61 26.67 -24.11
C LEU A 193 1.72 28.20 -24.15
N VAL A 194 2.36 28.75 -25.18
CA VAL A 194 2.62 30.20 -25.32
C VAL A 194 1.75 30.90 -26.36
N ASP A 195 0.83 30.17 -26.99
CA ASP A 195 -0.12 30.73 -27.95
C ASP A 195 -1.47 31.01 -27.29
N LYS A 196 -1.83 32.29 -27.13
CA LYS A 196 -3.10 32.74 -26.56
C LYS A 196 -4.35 32.26 -27.32
N LYS A 197 -4.19 31.91 -28.61
CA LYS A 197 -5.28 31.44 -29.47
C LYS A 197 -5.46 29.92 -29.43
N SER A 198 -4.53 29.21 -28.82
CA SER A 198 -4.60 27.75 -28.73
C SER A 198 -5.82 27.30 -27.93
N ASP A 199 -6.54 26.33 -28.47
CA ASP A 199 -7.71 25.68 -27.89
C ASP A 199 -7.36 24.45 -27.02
N LEU A 200 -6.06 24.19 -26.81
CA LEU A 200 -5.58 23.10 -25.95
C LEU A 200 -5.95 23.37 -24.48
N LYS A 201 -6.66 22.43 -23.86
CA LYS A 201 -7.21 22.53 -22.50
C LYS A 201 -6.41 21.76 -21.45
N LEU A 202 -5.92 20.58 -21.80
CA LEU A 202 -5.22 19.71 -20.88
C LEU A 202 -3.91 19.19 -21.49
N ILE A 203 -2.87 19.16 -20.68
CA ILE A 203 -1.60 18.51 -21.00
C ILE A 203 -1.33 17.47 -19.92
N TYR A 204 -1.33 16.21 -20.32
CA TYR A 204 -0.91 15.09 -19.46
C TYR A 204 0.59 14.94 -19.55
N VAL A 205 1.26 14.76 -18.42
CA VAL A 205 2.73 14.63 -18.35
C VAL A 205 3.12 13.65 -17.27
N THR A 206 4.18 12.87 -17.50
CA THR A 206 4.75 12.03 -16.43
C THR A 206 5.65 12.84 -15.52
N PRO A 207 5.74 12.50 -14.21
CA PRO A 207 6.63 13.20 -13.28
C PRO A 207 8.08 13.18 -13.73
N GLU A 208 8.55 12.06 -14.30
CA GLU A 208 9.91 11.91 -14.83
C GLU A 208 10.20 12.88 -15.99
N TYR A 209 9.22 13.06 -16.88
CA TYR A 209 9.37 14.01 -18.00
C TYR A 209 9.43 15.45 -17.47
N MET A 210 8.60 15.76 -16.49
CA MET A 210 8.56 17.08 -15.87
C MET A 210 9.87 17.41 -15.16
N ALA A 211 10.41 16.47 -14.39
CA ALA A 211 11.66 16.62 -13.66
C ALA A 211 12.89 16.76 -14.58
N LYS A 212 12.89 16.10 -15.74
CA LYS A 212 14.07 16.05 -16.65
C LYS A 212 14.04 17.08 -17.77
N SER A 213 12.90 17.75 -18.03
CA SER A 213 12.74 18.64 -19.19
C SER A 213 12.79 20.11 -18.84
N ASN A 214 13.99 20.69 -18.71
CA ASN A 214 14.15 22.16 -18.53
C ASN A 214 13.41 22.97 -19.61
N ARG A 215 13.37 22.45 -20.85
CA ARG A 215 12.63 23.11 -21.94
C ARG A 215 11.14 23.21 -21.65
N PHE A 216 10.54 22.16 -21.08
CA PHE A 216 9.13 22.17 -20.70
C PHE A 216 8.89 23.14 -19.56
N MET A 217 9.72 23.11 -18.50
CA MET A 217 9.60 24.01 -17.36
C MET A 217 9.73 25.49 -17.76
N ASN A 218 10.67 25.83 -18.66
CA ASN A 218 10.81 27.19 -19.18
C ASN A 218 9.59 27.63 -20.01
N LYS A 219 8.91 26.71 -20.70
CA LYS A 219 7.66 27.02 -21.42
C LYS A 219 6.48 27.19 -20.49
N LEU A 220 6.42 26.39 -19.39
CA LEU A 220 5.43 26.58 -18.33
C LEU A 220 5.60 27.94 -17.65
N GLN A 221 6.85 28.36 -17.39
CA GLN A 221 7.11 29.70 -16.83
C GLN A 221 6.55 30.82 -17.73
N LYS A 222 6.78 30.74 -19.04
CA LYS A 222 6.20 31.69 -20.01
C LYS A 222 4.67 31.64 -20.03
N ALA A 223 4.09 30.44 -19.97
CA ALA A 223 2.65 30.27 -19.92
C ALA A 223 2.06 30.88 -18.64
N PHE A 224 2.75 30.75 -17.50
CA PHE A 224 2.38 31.37 -16.24
C PHE A 224 2.39 32.90 -16.32
N GLU A 225 3.48 33.52 -16.84
CA GLU A 225 3.61 34.95 -17.07
C GLU A 225 2.47 35.50 -17.97
N MET A 226 2.04 34.66 -18.93
CA MET A 226 0.92 34.97 -19.82
C MET A 226 -0.46 34.69 -19.20
N LYS A 227 -0.53 34.26 -17.93
CA LYS A 227 -1.76 33.87 -17.20
C LYS A 227 -2.54 32.75 -17.91
N ARG A 228 -1.82 31.75 -18.42
CA ARG A 228 -2.39 30.62 -19.14
C ARG A 228 -2.34 29.30 -18.34
N LEU A 229 -1.80 29.28 -17.14
CA LEU A 229 -1.85 28.12 -16.26
C LEU A 229 -3.02 28.26 -15.29
N ASP A 230 -3.97 27.32 -15.36
CA ASP A 230 -5.18 27.35 -14.54
C ASP A 230 -5.06 26.44 -13.31
N CYS A 231 -4.43 25.27 -13.44
CA CYS A 231 -4.33 24.29 -12.37
C CYS A 231 -3.22 23.27 -12.64
N PHE A 232 -2.59 22.77 -11.58
CA PHE A 232 -1.80 21.54 -11.58
C PHE A 232 -2.62 20.44 -10.91
N ALA A 233 -3.09 19.46 -11.70
CA ALA A 233 -3.76 18.26 -11.19
C ALA A 233 -2.73 17.14 -11.06
N ILE A 234 -2.49 16.67 -9.84
CA ILE A 234 -1.52 15.61 -9.54
C ILE A 234 -2.31 14.34 -9.22
N ASP A 235 -2.36 13.44 -10.19
CA ASP A 235 -3.04 12.15 -10.03
C ASP A 235 -2.16 11.17 -9.25
N GLU A 236 -2.81 10.25 -8.52
CA GLU A 236 -2.17 9.31 -7.60
C GLU A 236 -1.15 10.01 -6.66
N VAL A 237 -1.59 11.13 -6.07
CA VAL A 237 -0.72 12.02 -5.27
C VAL A 237 -0.09 11.31 -4.06
N HIS A 238 -0.61 10.18 -3.62
CA HIS A 238 0.01 9.33 -2.60
C HIS A 238 1.42 8.83 -2.98
N CYS A 239 1.74 8.81 -4.29
CA CYS A 239 3.09 8.49 -4.77
C CYS A 239 4.17 9.50 -4.33
N CYS A 240 3.79 10.69 -3.85
CA CYS A 240 4.73 11.66 -3.25
C CYS A 240 5.33 11.14 -1.94
N SER A 241 4.55 10.39 -1.15
CA SER A 241 4.90 10.00 0.22
C SER A 241 5.73 8.71 0.25
N GLN A 242 6.83 8.72 0.98
CA GLN A 242 7.64 7.52 1.27
C GLN A 242 6.89 6.49 2.14
N TRP A 243 5.83 6.91 2.79
CA TRP A 243 4.94 6.07 3.59
C TRP A 243 3.77 5.53 2.76
N GLY A 244 3.64 5.97 1.49
CA GLY A 244 2.67 5.47 0.53
C GLY A 244 3.04 4.07 0.04
N HIS A 245 2.04 3.34 -0.41
CA HIS A 245 2.19 1.97 -0.93
C HIS A 245 2.80 1.90 -2.36
N ASP A 246 2.91 3.03 -3.05
CA ASP A 246 3.51 3.16 -4.41
C ASP A 246 4.36 4.44 -4.48
N PHE A 247 5.38 4.53 -3.62
CA PHE A 247 6.28 5.68 -3.61
C PHE A 247 7.09 5.79 -4.90
N ARG A 248 7.14 7.01 -5.47
CA ARG A 248 7.92 7.31 -6.68
C ARG A 248 8.82 8.51 -6.46
N PRO A 249 10.16 8.34 -6.54
CA PRO A 249 11.11 9.42 -6.27
C PRO A 249 10.89 10.69 -7.10
N ASP A 250 10.49 10.54 -8.36
CA ASP A 250 10.29 11.66 -9.29
C ASP A 250 9.14 12.60 -8.87
N TYR A 251 8.20 12.13 -8.04
CA TYR A 251 7.16 13.00 -7.46
C TYR A 251 7.70 14.06 -6.50
N LYS A 252 8.89 13.86 -5.91
CA LYS A 252 9.54 14.86 -5.04
C LYS A 252 9.79 16.18 -5.78
N PHE A 253 10.06 16.10 -7.08
CA PHE A 253 10.26 17.29 -7.90
C PHE A 253 9.03 18.21 -7.92
N LEU A 254 7.83 17.66 -7.74
CA LEU A 254 6.59 18.46 -7.79
C LEU A 254 6.47 19.48 -6.66
N GLY A 255 7.26 19.33 -5.59
CA GLY A 255 7.32 20.31 -4.48
C GLY A 255 7.71 21.71 -4.91
N ILE A 256 8.45 21.87 -6.04
CA ILE A 256 8.84 23.18 -6.54
C ILE A 256 7.69 23.97 -7.22
N LEU A 257 6.56 23.31 -7.55
CA LEU A 257 5.49 23.91 -8.34
C LEU A 257 4.89 25.14 -7.67
N LYS A 258 4.70 25.11 -6.35
CA LYS A 258 4.14 26.26 -5.62
C LYS A 258 5.07 27.46 -5.58
N SER A 259 6.36 27.24 -5.44
CA SER A 259 7.37 28.32 -5.46
C SER A 259 7.56 28.89 -6.85
N MET A 260 7.52 28.06 -7.90
CA MET A 260 7.67 28.52 -9.29
C MET A 260 6.41 29.18 -9.85
N PHE A 261 5.23 28.74 -9.44
CA PHE A 261 3.94 29.18 -9.99
C PHE A 261 2.98 29.63 -8.87
N PRO A 262 3.32 30.69 -8.13
CA PRO A 262 2.49 31.16 -7.03
C PRO A 262 1.09 31.57 -7.51
N GLY A 263 0.07 31.20 -6.73
CA GLY A 263 -1.34 31.48 -7.08
C GLY A 263 -1.98 30.47 -8.06
N VAL A 264 -1.23 29.59 -8.70
CA VAL A 264 -1.82 28.45 -9.45
C VAL A 264 -2.21 27.37 -8.44
N PRO A 265 -3.48 26.92 -8.41
CA PRO A 265 -3.93 25.91 -7.49
C PRO A 265 -3.37 24.53 -7.83
N VAL A 266 -3.08 23.75 -6.78
CA VAL A 266 -2.69 22.35 -6.88
C VAL A 266 -3.85 21.47 -6.43
N LEU A 267 -4.27 20.55 -7.28
CA LEU A 267 -5.27 19.53 -6.99
C LEU A 267 -4.60 18.17 -6.88
N GLY A 268 -4.37 17.69 -5.68
CA GLY A 268 -3.90 16.32 -5.43
C GLY A 268 -5.07 15.34 -5.42
N LEU A 269 -4.98 14.26 -6.19
CA LEU A 269 -6.02 13.24 -6.33
C LEU A 269 -5.48 11.88 -5.90
N THR A 270 -6.23 11.17 -5.07
CA THR A 270 -5.89 9.78 -4.71
C THR A 270 -7.15 8.97 -4.38
N ALA A 271 -7.04 7.66 -4.49
CA ALA A 271 -8.09 6.75 -4.04
C ALA A 271 -8.01 6.49 -2.53
N THR A 272 -6.82 6.51 -1.98
CA THR A 272 -6.53 6.11 -0.59
C THR A 272 -5.42 6.96 -0.01
N ALA A 273 -5.66 7.57 1.15
CA ALA A 273 -4.61 8.22 1.92
C ALA A 273 -5.01 8.29 3.41
N PRO A 274 -4.35 7.53 4.31
CA PRO A 274 -4.40 7.76 5.76
C PRO A 274 -3.92 9.16 6.15
N ALA A 275 -4.28 9.63 7.34
CA ALA A 275 -3.94 10.99 7.79
C ALA A 275 -2.44 11.31 7.70
N LYS A 276 -1.57 10.35 8.06
CA LYS A 276 -0.12 10.50 7.96
C LYS A 276 0.34 10.81 6.52
N ILE A 277 -0.23 10.11 5.54
CA ILE A 277 0.10 10.32 4.12
C ILE A 277 -0.40 11.69 3.65
N ILE A 278 -1.59 12.13 4.10
CA ILE A 278 -2.13 13.46 3.74
C ILE A 278 -1.21 14.57 4.23
N VAL A 279 -0.71 14.47 5.46
CA VAL A 279 0.23 15.44 6.03
C VAL A 279 1.54 15.45 5.26
N ASP A 280 2.05 14.28 4.90
CA ASP A 280 3.29 14.14 4.12
C ASP A 280 3.14 14.76 2.72
N ILE A 281 2.01 14.51 2.05
CA ILE A 281 1.67 15.14 0.76
C ILE A 281 1.64 16.66 0.87
N GLN A 282 1.00 17.22 1.92
CA GLN A 282 0.95 18.65 2.13
C GLN A 282 2.34 19.27 2.29
N LYS A 283 3.24 18.59 3.03
CA LYS A 283 4.63 19.00 3.21
C LYS A 283 5.43 18.91 1.91
N MET A 284 5.29 17.79 1.19
CA MET A 284 6.04 17.50 -0.04
C MET A 284 5.68 18.44 -1.21
N LEU A 285 4.41 18.82 -1.32
CA LEU A 285 3.92 19.70 -2.38
C LEU A 285 3.88 21.18 -1.98
N ASP A 286 4.29 21.52 -0.78
CA ASP A 286 4.24 22.89 -0.21
C ASP A 286 2.83 23.51 -0.25
N ILE A 287 1.82 22.71 0.12
CA ILE A 287 0.40 23.11 0.16
C ILE A 287 -0.20 22.98 1.57
N GLN A 288 0.56 23.36 2.59
CA GLN A 288 0.10 23.29 3.97
C GLN A 288 -1.16 24.14 4.19
N GLY A 289 -2.17 23.51 4.79
CA GLY A 289 -3.47 24.17 5.02
C GLY A 289 -4.41 24.12 3.83
N CYS A 290 -4.12 23.31 2.81
CA CYS A 290 -5.04 23.06 1.71
C CYS A 290 -6.37 22.48 2.18
N LEU A 291 -7.39 22.58 1.35
CA LEU A 291 -8.68 21.93 1.58
C LEU A 291 -8.53 20.42 1.38
N VAL A 292 -8.87 19.63 2.40
CA VAL A 292 -8.89 18.17 2.31
C VAL A 292 -10.33 17.69 2.23
N LEU A 293 -10.70 17.12 1.10
CA LEU A 293 -12.01 16.52 0.86
C LEU A 293 -11.87 15.00 0.82
N ARG A 294 -12.62 14.31 1.68
CA ARG A 294 -12.57 12.86 1.79
C ARG A 294 -13.95 12.25 1.57
N ALA A 295 -14.09 11.39 0.57
CA ALA A 295 -15.25 10.54 0.42
C ALA A 295 -15.17 9.35 1.39
N THR A 296 -16.31 8.80 1.76
CA THR A 296 -16.34 7.56 2.52
C THR A 296 -15.72 6.40 1.74
N PHE A 297 -15.01 5.53 2.44
CA PHE A 297 -14.49 4.26 1.89
C PHE A 297 -15.58 3.21 1.74
N ASN A 298 -16.78 3.49 2.23
CA ASN A 298 -17.88 2.54 2.09
C ASN A 298 -18.28 2.33 0.63
N ARG A 299 -18.31 1.07 0.23
CA ARG A 299 -18.82 0.60 -1.07
C ARG A 299 -20.05 -0.27 -0.82
N PRO A 300 -21.26 0.31 -0.66
CA PRO A 300 -22.44 -0.41 -0.18
C PRO A 300 -22.84 -1.57 -1.09
N ASN A 301 -22.48 -1.52 -2.36
CA ASN A 301 -22.81 -2.53 -3.37
C ASN A 301 -21.74 -3.64 -3.50
N LEU A 302 -20.62 -3.57 -2.76
CA LEU A 302 -19.53 -4.54 -2.90
C LEU A 302 -19.53 -5.53 -1.72
N PHE A 303 -19.72 -6.80 -2.01
CA PHE A 303 -19.66 -7.88 -1.03
C PHE A 303 -18.21 -8.35 -0.87
N TYR A 304 -17.70 -8.38 0.36
CA TYR A 304 -16.35 -8.82 0.69
C TYR A 304 -16.35 -10.22 1.30
N GLU A 305 -15.47 -11.06 0.79
CA GLU A 305 -15.35 -12.46 1.21
C GLU A 305 -13.88 -12.91 1.21
N VAL A 306 -13.45 -13.59 2.27
CA VAL A 306 -12.15 -14.27 2.33
C VAL A 306 -12.40 -15.78 2.34
N ARG A 307 -11.76 -16.47 1.44
CA ARG A 307 -11.78 -17.93 1.36
C ARG A 307 -10.39 -18.49 1.52
N ARG A 308 -10.33 -19.64 2.17
CA ARG A 308 -9.10 -20.40 2.19
C ARG A 308 -8.77 -20.92 0.79
N LYS A 309 -7.52 -20.71 0.37
CA LYS A 309 -6.99 -21.24 -0.88
C LYS A 309 -6.51 -22.68 -0.65
N PRO A 310 -7.04 -23.66 -1.37
CA PRO A 310 -6.54 -25.03 -1.30
C PRO A 310 -5.04 -25.12 -1.60
N THR A 311 -4.35 -26.04 -0.92
CA THR A 311 -2.92 -26.29 -1.13
C THR A 311 -2.69 -27.04 -2.44
N ASP A 312 -3.58 -27.96 -2.74
CA ASP A 312 -3.58 -28.71 -3.98
C ASP A 312 -4.03 -27.85 -5.17
N LYS A 313 -3.27 -27.93 -6.27
CA LYS A 313 -3.50 -27.13 -7.48
C LYS A 313 -4.85 -27.43 -8.12
N ASP A 314 -5.19 -28.70 -8.26
CA ASP A 314 -6.38 -29.13 -8.98
C ASP A 314 -7.65 -28.77 -8.21
N THR A 315 -7.63 -28.94 -6.89
CA THR A 315 -8.71 -28.49 -5.99
C THR A 315 -8.89 -26.96 -6.05
N CYS A 316 -7.79 -26.19 -6.13
CA CYS A 316 -7.85 -24.73 -6.28
C CYS A 316 -8.46 -24.33 -7.63
N LEU A 317 -8.06 -24.99 -8.71
CA LEU A 317 -8.62 -24.77 -10.05
C LEU A 317 -10.11 -25.12 -10.11
N ALA A 318 -10.52 -26.26 -9.54
CA ALA A 318 -11.92 -26.67 -9.46
C ALA A 318 -12.77 -25.66 -8.67
N MET A 319 -12.22 -25.08 -7.60
CA MET A 319 -12.89 -24.00 -6.86
C MET A 319 -13.13 -22.77 -7.75
N ILE A 320 -12.12 -22.32 -8.50
CA ILE A 320 -12.23 -21.15 -9.38
C ILE A 320 -13.18 -21.46 -10.53
N GLU A 321 -13.08 -22.64 -11.13
CA GLU A 321 -13.98 -23.11 -12.19
C GLU A 321 -15.44 -23.09 -11.72
N ASN A 322 -15.73 -23.64 -10.55
CA ASN A 322 -17.07 -23.63 -9.95
C ASN A 322 -17.59 -22.20 -9.73
N LEU A 323 -16.73 -21.29 -9.27
CA LEU A 323 -17.10 -19.87 -9.14
C LEU A 323 -17.48 -19.26 -10.49
N LEU A 324 -16.69 -19.50 -11.54
CA LEU A 324 -16.89 -18.90 -12.86
C LEU A 324 -18.08 -19.52 -13.61
N LYS A 325 -18.24 -20.84 -13.55
CA LYS A 325 -19.34 -21.55 -14.25
C LYS A 325 -20.70 -21.42 -13.57
N ASN A 326 -20.72 -21.30 -12.23
CA ASN A 326 -21.97 -21.29 -11.46
C ASN A 326 -22.28 -19.91 -10.87
N ARG A 327 -21.52 -19.43 -9.86
CA ARG A 327 -21.83 -18.19 -9.15
C ARG A 327 -21.75 -16.96 -10.05
N PHE A 328 -20.78 -16.94 -10.96
CA PHE A 328 -20.50 -15.81 -11.86
C PHE A 328 -20.78 -16.13 -13.33
N LYS A 329 -21.65 -17.11 -13.60
CA LYS A 329 -22.05 -17.41 -14.95
C LYS A 329 -22.53 -16.15 -15.67
N ASP A 330 -22.06 -15.93 -16.89
CA ASP A 330 -22.38 -14.79 -17.76
C ASP A 330 -22.10 -13.40 -17.14
N LYS A 331 -21.20 -13.36 -16.14
CA LYS A 331 -20.77 -12.12 -15.47
C LYS A 331 -19.32 -11.81 -15.77
N SER A 332 -19.02 -10.54 -15.98
CA SER A 332 -17.66 -10.06 -16.23
C SER A 332 -16.86 -9.90 -14.94
N GLY A 333 -15.58 -10.28 -14.94
CA GLY A 333 -14.72 -10.16 -13.76
C GLY A 333 -13.22 -10.07 -14.04
N ILE A 334 -12.47 -9.96 -12.94
CA ILE A 334 -11.01 -9.89 -12.94
C ILE A 334 -10.48 -10.91 -11.92
N ILE A 335 -9.39 -11.61 -12.27
CA ILE A 335 -8.66 -12.51 -11.36
C ILE A 335 -7.24 -11.96 -11.22
N TYR A 336 -6.90 -11.44 -10.05
CA TYR A 336 -5.57 -10.92 -9.77
C TYR A 336 -4.62 -12.01 -9.30
N THR A 337 -3.42 -12.01 -9.88
CA THR A 337 -2.29 -12.86 -9.50
C THR A 337 -1.08 -12.02 -9.14
N THR A 338 -0.12 -12.61 -8.43
CA THR A 338 1.06 -11.88 -7.95
C THR A 338 2.12 -11.73 -9.03
N THR A 339 2.37 -12.77 -9.83
CA THR A 339 3.44 -12.79 -10.83
C THR A 339 2.90 -13.02 -12.23
N ILE A 340 3.72 -12.65 -13.22
CA ILE A 340 3.44 -12.90 -14.64
C ILE A 340 3.26 -14.40 -14.88
N LYS A 341 4.17 -15.22 -14.35
CA LYS A 341 4.11 -16.69 -14.46
C LYS A 341 2.81 -17.26 -13.90
N ASP A 342 2.36 -16.76 -12.74
CA ASP A 342 1.07 -17.19 -12.16
C ASP A 342 -0.11 -16.79 -13.06
N ALA A 343 -0.07 -15.60 -13.69
CA ALA A 343 -1.13 -15.14 -14.59
C ALA A 343 -1.22 -16.00 -15.86
N GLU A 344 -0.09 -16.27 -16.49
CA GLU A 344 0.00 -17.09 -17.70
C GLU A 344 -0.44 -18.52 -17.43
N GLN A 345 0.09 -19.14 -16.35
CA GLN A 345 -0.23 -20.51 -15.98
C GLN A 345 -1.71 -20.68 -15.64
N LEU A 346 -2.25 -19.79 -14.78
CA LEU A 346 -3.66 -19.85 -14.41
C LEU A 346 -4.58 -19.62 -15.62
N THR A 347 -4.20 -18.73 -16.55
CA THR A 347 -4.96 -18.52 -17.78
C THR A 347 -4.98 -19.80 -18.63
N THR A 348 -3.84 -20.45 -18.78
CA THR A 348 -3.71 -21.71 -19.55
C THR A 348 -4.55 -22.81 -18.92
N ASP A 349 -4.46 -23.00 -17.60
CA ASP A 349 -5.21 -24.01 -16.87
C ASP A 349 -6.74 -23.77 -16.98
N LEU A 350 -7.20 -22.53 -16.80
CA LEU A 350 -8.63 -22.18 -16.92
C LEU A 350 -9.16 -22.32 -18.36
N ARG A 351 -8.36 -22.03 -19.37
CA ARG A 351 -8.72 -22.27 -20.78
C ARG A 351 -8.84 -23.75 -21.09
N ALA A 352 -7.97 -24.60 -20.54
CA ALA A 352 -8.06 -26.05 -20.65
C ALA A 352 -9.38 -26.61 -20.09
N LEU A 353 -9.95 -25.95 -19.06
CA LEU A 353 -11.29 -26.25 -18.52
C LEU A 353 -12.45 -25.61 -19.32
N GLY A 354 -12.17 -25.06 -20.52
CA GLY A 354 -13.18 -24.48 -21.41
C GLY A 354 -13.66 -23.07 -21.02
N LEU A 355 -12.96 -22.39 -20.09
CA LEU A 355 -13.33 -21.04 -19.66
C LEU A 355 -12.77 -19.98 -20.61
N LYS A 356 -13.59 -18.97 -20.92
CA LYS A 356 -13.24 -17.84 -21.80
C LYS A 356 -12.53 -16.75 -20.98
N VAL A 357 -11.21 -16.90 -20.81
CA VAL A 357 -10.40 -15.95 -20.04
C VAL A 357 -9.22 -15.41 -20.86
N GLY A 358 -8.81 -14.16 -20.59
CA GLY A 358 -7.64 -13.50 -21.20
C GLY A 358 -6.51 -13.34 -20.17
N CYS A 359 -5.25 -13.36 -20.62
CA CYS A 359 -4.09 -13.01 -19.79
C CYS A 359 -3.70 -11.55 -20.00
N TYR A 360 -3.36 -10.83 -18.90
CA TYR A 360 -2.89 -9.44 -19.02
C TYR A 360 -1.79 -9.12 -18.00
N HIS A 361 -0.63 -8.69 -18.49
CA HIS A 361 0.49 -8.20 -17.68
C HIS A 361 1.38 -7.23 -18.49
N ALA A 362 2.27 -6.52 -17.80
CA ALA A 362 3.07 -5.44 -18.40
C ALA A 362 4.03 -5.88 -19.53
N MET A 363 4.47 -7.14 -19.48
CA MET A 363 5.43 -7.68 -20.47
C MET A 363 4.80 -8.15 -21.79
N LEU A 364 3.46 -8.15 -21.88
CA LEU A 364 2.77 -8.44 -23.15
C LEU A 364 2.93 -7.28 -24.13
N GLU A 365 2.97 -7.60 -25.43
CA GLU A 365 2.96 -6.62 -26.50
C GLU A 365 1.71 -5.73 -26.45
N ALA A 366 1.84 -4.47 -26.86
CA ALA A 366 0.77 -3.48 -26.75
C ALA A 366 -0.49 -3.91 -27.53
N ASP A 367 -0.31 -4.46 -28.73
CA ASP A 367 -1.43 -4.91 -29.57
C ASP A 367 -2.18 -6.06 -28.93
N TYR A 368 -1.47 -7.04 -28.37
CA TYR A 368 -2.09 -8.16 -27.66
C TYR A 368 -2.84 -7.69 -26.39
N ARG A 369 -2.26 -6.74 -25.64
CA ARG A 369 -2.96 -6.14 -24.48
C ARG A 369 -4.26 -5.46 -24.90
N SER A 370 -4.24 -4.71 -25.99
CA SER A 370 -5.41 -4.03 -26.55
C SER A 370 -6.47 -5.03 -27.02
N GLU A 371 -6.04 -6.12 -27.64
CA GLU A 371 -6.93 -7.21 -28.06
C GLU A 371 -7.62 -7.88 -26.87
N VAL A 372 -6.85 -8.26 -25.81
CA VAL A 372 -7.41 -8.87 -24.58
C VAL A 372 -8.41 -7.94 -23.92
N TYR A 373 -8.07 -6.64 -23.81
CA TYR A 373 -8.95 -5.62 -23.26
C TYR A 373 -10.25 -5.50 -24.07
N SER A 374 -10.16 -5.40 -25.40
CA SER A 374 -11.32 -5.31 -26.30
C SER A 374 -12.23 -6.54 -26.21
N LYS A 375 -11.64 -7.75 -26.18
CA LYS A 375 -12.40 -9.01 -26.00
C LYS A 375 -13.11 -9.09 -24.66
N TRP A 376 -12.51 -8.54 -23.60
CA TRP A 376 -13.14 -8.51 -22.28
C TRP A 376 -14.23 -7.43 -22.20
N ILE A 377 -14.01 -6.22 -22.75
CA ILE A 377 -15.04 -5.16 -22.81
C ILE A 377 -16.27 -5.64 -23.58
N SER A 378 -16.07 -6.32 -24.71
CA SER A 378 -17.16 -6.85 -25.55
C SER A 378 -17.83 -8.12 -24.99
N GLY A 379 -17.36 -8.65 -23.83
CA GLY A 379 -17.91 -9.85 -23.22
C GLY A 379 -17.48 -11.18 -23.88
N LYS A 380 -16.58 -11.14 -24.88
CA LYS A 380 -15.98 -12.36 -25.48
C LYS A 380 -15.15 -13.13 -24.45
N TYR A 381 -14.49 -12.44 -23.54
CA TYR A 381 -13.88 -13.02 -22.34
C TYR A 381 -14.74 -12.72 -21.12
N GLN A 382 -15.02 -13.74 -20.32
CA GLN A 382 -15.72 -13.62 -19.04
C GLN A 382 -14.83 -12.94 -18.00
N ALA A 383 -13.55 -13.30 -17.96
CA ALA A 383 -12.61 -12.73 -17.02
C ALA A 383 -11.24 -12.46 -17.65
N VAL A 384 -10.50 -11.53 -17.04
CA VAL A 384 -9.08 -11.31 -17.28
C VAL A 384 -8.30 -11.80 -16.08
N VAL A 385 -7.35 -12.71 -16.30
CA VAL A 385 -6.36 -13.12 -15.32
C VAL A 385 -5.16 -12.19 -15.45
N ALA A 386 -4.84 -11.44 -14.41
CA ALA A 386 -3.89 -10.36 -14.57
C ALA A 386 -3.03 -10.11 -13.32
N THR A 387 -1.88 -9.50 -13.54
CA THR A 387 -1.13 -8.82 -12.48
C THR A 387 -1.73 -7.44 -12.20
N ILE A 388 -1.18 -6.71 -11.22
CA ILE A 388 -1.56 -5.32 -10.91
C ILE A 388 -1.46 -4.37 -12.12
N ALA A 389 -0.74 -4.75 -13.18
CA ALA A 389 -0.67 -3.99 -14.43
C ALA A 389 -2.04 -3.82 -15.10
N PHE A 390 -2.97 -4.76 -14.87
CA PHE A 390 -4.37 -4.63 -15.28
C PHE A 390 -5.14 -3.88 -14.20
N GLY A 391 -4.92 -2.60 -14.12
CA GLY A 391 -5.45 -1.85 -13.00
C GLY A 391 -5.78 -0.42 -13.34
N LEU A 392 -4.80 0.37 -13.54
CA LEU A 392 -4.96 1.79 -13.80
C LEU A 392 -5.48 2.01 -15.24
N GLY A 393 -6.53 2.80 -15.36
CA GLY A 393 -7.16 3.09 -16.66
C GLY A 393 -8.36 2.20 -17.04
N ILE A 394 -8.62 1.09 -16.34
CA ILE A 394 -9.77 0.23 -16.67
C ILE A 394 -11.07 0.93 -16.29
N ASP A 395 -11.93 1.15 -17.28
CA ASP A 395 -13.26 1.71 -17.09
C ASP A 395 -14.37 0.82 -17.70
N LYS A 396 -14.56 -0.36 -17.05
CA LYS A 396 -15.71 -1.23 -17.31
C LYS A 396 -16.66 -1.14 -16.12
N PRO A 397 -17.86 -0.56 -16.27
CA PRO A 397 -18.76 -0.31 -15.15
C PRO A 397 -19.40 -1.58 -14.59
N ASP A 398 -19.58 -2.60 -15.41
CA ASP A 398 -20.32 -3.82 -15.13
C ASP A 398 -19.45 -5.01 -14.68
N VAL A 399 -18.29 -4.76 -14.11
CA VAL A 399 -17.49 -5.81 -13.46
C VAL A 399 -18.22 -6.33 -12.23
N ARG A 400 -18.58 -7.63 -12.25
CA ARG A 400 -19.39 -8.25 -11.18
C ARG A 400 -18.57 -8.96 -10.13
N PHE A 401 -17.33 -9.33 -10.42
CA PHE A 401 -16.44 -9.96 -9.44
C PHE A 401 -14.99 -9.58 -9.65
N VAL A 402 -14.27 -9.53 -8.53
CA VAL A 402 -12.82 -9.52 -8.46
C VAL A 402 -12.39 -10.66 -7.56
N ILE A 403 -11.53 -11.55 -8.07
CA ILE A 403 -10.94 -12.65 -7.31
C ILE A 403 -9.45 -12.37 -7.15
N HIS A 404 -8.97 -12.28 -5.93
CA HIS A 404 -7.55 -12.26 -5.62
C HIS A 404 -7.08 -13.71 -5.42
N HIS A 405 -6.38 -14.26 -6.41
CA HIS A 405 -5.82 -15.61 -6.34
C HIS A 405 -4.70 -15.73 -5.28
N CYS A 406 -4.15 -14.60 -4.88
CA CYS A 406 -3.22 -14.41 -3.77
C CYS A 406 -3.61 -13.12 -3.05
N ILE A 407 -3.28 -12.97 -1.77
CA ILE A 407 -3.52 -11.71 -1.05
C ILE A 407 -2.82 -10.54 -1.73
N SER A 408 -3.36 -9.33 -1.59
CA SER A 408 -2.72 -8.11 -2.09
C SER A 408 -1.54 -7.71 -1.19
N LYS A 409 -0.62 -6.90 -1.70
CA LYS A 409 0.57 -6.44 -0.96
C LYS A 409 0.23 -5.51 0.21
N SER A 410 -0.93 -4.87 0.17
CA SER A 410 -1.42 -3.96 1.20
C SER A 410 -2.94 -3.84 1.15
N MET A 411 -3.53 -3.26 2.20
CA MET A 411 -4.97 -2.95 2.23
C MET A 411 -5.35 -1.90 1.19
N GLU A 412 -4.48 -0.97 0.87
CA GLU A 412 -4.67 0.05 -0.16
C GLU A 412 -4.75 -0.59 -1.55
N ASN A 413 -3.81 -1.49 -1.88
CA ASN A 413 -3.85 -2.25 -3.12
C ASN A 413 -5.14 -3.09 -3.21
N PHE A 414 -5.47 -3.82 -2.14
CA PHE A 414 -6.69 -4.61 -2.05
C PHE A 414 -7.94 -3.76 -2.29
N TYR A 415 -8.04 -2.60 -1.64
CA TYR A 415 -9.17 -1.69 -1.79
C TYR A 415 -9.27 -1.14 -3.22
N GLN A 416 -8.14 -0.75 -3.82
CA GLN A 416 -8.07 -0.24 -5.19
C GLN A 416 -8.45 -1.33 -6.22
N GLU A 417 -7.95 -2.55 -6.05
CA GLU A 417 -8.20 -3.70 -6.92
C GLU A 417 -9.65 -4.17 -6.80
N SER A 418 -10.15 -4.38 -5.59
CA SER A 418 -11.54 -4.76 -5.32
C SER A 418 -12.54 -3.69 -5.79
N GLY A 419 -12.16 -2.40 -5.65
CA GLY A 419 -12.97 -1.24 -6.04
C GLY A 419 -13.26 -1.12 -7.54
N ARG A 420 -12.62 -1.96 -8.38
CA ARG A 420 -12.93 -2.04 -9.83
C ARG A 420 -14.26 -2.70 -10.10
N ALA A 421 -14.76 -3.51 -9.16
CA ALA A 421 -16.07 -4.13 -9.28
C ALA A 421 -17.20 -3.15 -8.92
N GLY A 422 -18.32 -3.26 -9.62
CA GLY A 422 -19.56 -2.55 -9.30
C GLY A 422 -19.50 -1.03 -9.42
N ARG A 423 -18.78 -0.49 -10.40
CA ARG A 423 -18.72 0.97 -10.63
C ARG A 423 -20.06 1.57 -11.04
N ASP A 424 -20.95 0.77 -11.59
CA ASP A 424 -22.32 1.12 -11.94
C ASP A 424 -23.30 1.12 -10.75
N GLY A 425 -22.80 0.91 -9.52
CA GLY A 425 -23.62 0.84 -8.31
C GLY A 425 -24.36 -0.49 -8.10
N LYS A 426 -24.31 -1.41 -9.06
CA LYS A 426 -24.95 -2.73 -8.93
C LYS A 426 -24.10 -3.66 -8.07
N LYS A 427 -24.75 -4.66 -7.43
CA LYS A 427 -24.08 -5.64 -6.56
C LYS A 427 -22.91 -6.33 -7.28
N ALA A 428 -21.77 -6.36 -6.62
CA ALA A 428 -20.56 -7.03 -7.06
C ALA A 428 -19.86 -7.73 -5.87
N VAL A 429 -18.89 -8.57 -6.15
CA VAL A 429 -18.24 -9.42 -5.14
C VAL A 429 -16.72 -9.29 -5.24
N SER A 430 -16.06 -9.16 -4.11
CA SER A 430 -14.60 -9.30 -3.97
C SER A 430 -14.28 -10.53 -3.14
N ILE A 431 -13.50 -11.45 -3.70
CA ILE A 431 -13.06 -12.69 -3.02
C ILE A 431 -11.55 -12.67 -2.91
N VAL A 432 -11.03 -12.88 -1.70
CA VAL A 432 -9.60 -13.13 -1.47
C VAL A 432 -9.40 -14.61 -1.21
N LEU A 433 -8.55 -15.26 -1.99
CA LEU A 433 -8.09 -16.62 -1.74
C LEU A 433 -6.80 -16.53 -0.91
N TYR A 434 -6.90 -16.91 0.36
CA TYR A 434 -5.82 -16.79 1.34
C TYR A 434 -5.14 -18.13 1.63
N ARG A 435 -3.81 -18.11 1.64
CA ARG A 435 -2.93 -19.18 2.12
C ARG A 435 -1.66 -18.56 2.69
N LEU A 436 -1.19 -19.06 3.84
CA LEU A 436 -0.01 -18.48 4.52
C LEU A 436 1.25 -18.47 3.65
N LEU A 437 1.46 -19.51 2.85
CA LEU A 437 2.63 -19.59 1.96
C LEU A 437 2.71 -18.45 0.94
N ASP A 438 1.57 -17.94 0.51
CA ASP A 438 1.52 -16.83 -0.43
C ASP A 438 2.01 -15.52 0.22
N VAL A 439 1.91 -15.41 1.57
CA VAL A 439 2.45 -14.27 2.34
C VAL A 439 3.97 -14.24 2.23
N PHE A 440 4.65 -15.37 2.43
CA PHE A 440 6.12 -15.46 2.35
C PHE A 440 6.65 -15.21 0.92
N LYS A 441 5.88 -15.57 -0.09
CA LYS A 441 6.19 -15.21 -1.49
C LYS A 441 6.11 -13.70 -1.70
N LEU A 442 5.11 -13.04 -1.11
CA LEU A 442 4.94 -11.59 -1.21
C LEU A 442 5.94 -10.82 -0.37
N SER A 443 6.27 -11.32 0.83
CA SER A 443 7.23 -10.66 1.73
C SER A 443 8.59 -10.50 1.07
N THR A 444 9.06 -11.50 0.30
CA THR A 444 10.31 -11.40 -0.48
C THR A 444 10.26 -10.35 -1.60
N MET A 445 9.09 -9.85 -1.96
CA MET A 445 8.93 -8.80 -2.98
C MET A 445 8.85 -7.39 -2.37
N VAL A 446 8.48 -7.29 -1.08
CA VAL A 446 8.18 -6.00 -0.44
C VAL A 446 9.09 -5.67 0.75
N PHE A 447 9.99 -6.57 1.17
CA PHE A 447 10.80 -6.38 2.38
C PHE A 447 11.81 -5.23 2.27
N GLN A 448 12.19 -4.82 1.07
CA GLN A 448 13.04 -3.65 0.83
C GLN A 448 12.29 -2.33 0.91
N ASP A 449 10.97 -2.35 0.79
CA ASP A 449 10.15 -1.16 0.92
C ASP A 449 10.04 -0.77 2.39
N LYS A 450 10.17 0.52 2.71
CA LYS A 450 10.20 1.05 4.08
C LYS A 450 9.04 0.57 4.97
N VAL A 451 7.87 0.37 4.39
CA VAL A 451 6.65 -0.08 5.07
C VAL A 451 6.03 -1.34 4.46
N GLY A 452 6.75 -1.99 3.54
CA GLY A 452 6.20 -3.09 2.73
C GLY A 452 5.72 -4.26 3.58
N LEU A 453 6.56 -4.76 4.49
CA LEU A 453 6.20 -5.86 5.39
C LEU A 453 5.05 -5.48 6.34
N GLN A 454 5.09 -4.27 6.90
CA GLN A 454 4.03 -3.80 7.80
C GLN A 454 2.67 -3.78 7.10
N ASN A 455 2.63 -3.29 5.87
CA ASN A 455 1.41 -3.25 5.07
C ASN A 455 0.93 -4.66 4.68
N LEU A 456 1.84 -5.55 4.33
CA LEU A 456 1.52 -6.95 4.02
C LEU A 456 0.94 -7.66 5.26
N TYR A 457 1.50 -7.44 6.45
CA TYR A 457 1.00 -8.08 7.67
C TYR A 457 -0.37 -7.55 8.08
N LYS A 458 -0.71 -6.29 7.83
CA LYS A 458 -2.08 -5.79 8.00
C LYS A 458 -3.08 -6.50 7.08
N MET A 459 -2.67 -6.78 5.83
CA MET A 459 -3.50 -7.58 4.93
C MET A 459 -3.62 -9.04 5.38
N LEU A 460 -2.57 -9.60 5.98
CA LEU A 460 -2.58 -10.92 6.60
C LEU A 460 -3.58 -10.96 7.78
N GLU A 461 -3.55 -9.98 8.68
CA GLU A 461 -4.49 -9.85 9.81
C GLU A 461 -5.94 -9.76 9.30
N TYR A 462 -6.20 -8.98 8.26
CA TYR A 462 -7.51 -8.93 7.60
C TYR A 462 -7.99 -10.31 7.12
N CYS A 463 -7.09 -11.15 6.60
CA CYS A 463 -7.42 -12.49 6.13
C CYS A 463 -7.61 -13.48 7.28
N LEU A 464 -6.88 -13.33 8.38
CA LEU A 464 -6.94 -14.21 9.55
C LEU A 464 -8.14 -13.93 10.45
N ASP A 465 -8.65 -12.71 10.46
CA ASP A 465 -9.84 -12.36 11.28
C ASP A 465 -11.04 -13.21 10.83
N GLN A 466 -11.75 -13.79 11.81
CA GLN A 466 -12.90 -14.68 11.57
C GLN A 466 -14.24 -14.10 12.02
N THR A 467 -14.23 -12.96 12.74
CA THR A 467 -15.41 -12.47 13.45
C THR A 467 -15.77 -11.03 13.17
N SER A 468 -14.76 -10.17 12.94
CA SER A 468 -14.98 -8.74 12.71
C SER A 468 -15.61 -8.49 11.35
N CYS A 469 -16.43 -7.48 11.25
CA CYS A 469 -16.97 -7.05 9.97
C CYS A 469 -15.84 -6.69 8.99
N ARG A 470 -15.79 -7.28 7.79
CA ARG A 470 -14.75 -6.99 6.77
C ARG A 470 -14.67 -5.51 6.41
N ARG A 471 -15.82 -4.83 6.39
CA ARG A 471 -15.89 -3.39 6.11
C ARG A 471 -15.38 -2.57 7.29
N SER A 472 -15.62 -3.02 8.53
CA SER A 472 -15.05 -2.40 9.72
C SER A 472 -13.53 -2.43 9.68
N LEU A 473 -12.93 -3.58 9.31
CA LEU A 473 -11.48 -3.71 9.19
C LEU A 473 -10.89 -2.76 8.12
N ILE A 474 -11.59 -2.61 6.98
CA ILE A 474 -11.20 -1.67 5.95
C ILE A 474 -11.34 -0.22 6.45
N ALA A 475 -12.46 0.12 7.08
CA ALA A 475 -12.71 1.48 7.59
C ALA A 475 -11.70 1.88 8.67
N VAL A 476 -11.40 1.00 9.63
CA VAL A 476 -10.38 1.22 10.66
C VAL A 476 -9.01 1.45 10.05
N HIS A 477 -8.64 0.67 9.01
CA HIS A 477 -7.37 0.86 8.31
C HIS A 477 -7.27 2.25 7.66
N PHE A 478 -8.37 2.77 7.13
CA PHE A 478 -8.45 4.11 6.53
C PHE A 478 -8.88 5.20 7.51
N GLU A 479 -8.86 4.91 8.82
CA GLU A 479 -9.19 5.87 9.89
C GLU A 479 -10.61 6.45 9.77
N GLU A 480 -11.56 5.65 9.28
CA GLU A 480 -12.98 6.01 9.17
C GLU A 480 -13.77 5.32 10.29
N SER A 481 -14.70 6.05 10.90
CA SER A 481 -15.64 5.49 11.87
C SER A 481 -16.61 4.54 11.16
N TRP A 482 -16.88 3.40 11.77
CA TRP A 482 -17.73 2.37 11.20
C TRP A 482 -18.54 1.66 12.27
N THR A 483 -19.82 1.46 11.99
CA THR A 483 -20.68 0.60 12.82
C THR A 483 -21.02 -0.69 12.07
N ARG A 484 -21.20 -1.78 12.80
CA ARG A 484 -21.50 -3.08 12.18
C ARG A 484 -22.84 -3.07 11.41
N SER A 485 -23.81 -2.27 11.84
CA SER A 485 -25.09 -2.05 11.16
C SER A 485 -24.94 -1.51 9.75
N ASP A 486 -23.91 -0.69 9.48
CA ASP A 486 -23.67 -0.08 8.17
C ASP A 486 -23.24 -1.12 7.12
N CYS A 487 -22.89 -2.33 7.54
CA CYS A 487 -22.51 -3.40 6.63
C CYS A 487 -23.69 -3.94 5.81
N ALA A 488 -24.90 -3.95 6.36
CA ALA A 488 -26.10 -4.50 5.72
C ALA A 488 -25.86 -5.92 5.15
N GLU A 489 -25.16 -6.79 5.90
CA GLU A 489 -24.77 -8.16 5.53
C GLU A 489 -23.96 -8.28 4.22
N MET A 490 -23.27 -7.21 3.84
CA MET A 490 -22.45 -7.17 2.63
C MET A 490 -21.00 -7.62 2.88
N CYS A 491 -20.79 -8.56 3.83
CA CYS A 491 -19.56 -9.33 3.97
C CYS A 491 -19.85 -10.75 4.51
N ASP A 492 -18.87 -11.65 4.36
CA ASP A 492 -18.97 -13.04 4.81
C ASP A 492 -19.30 -13.17 6.30
N HIS A 493 -18.65 -12.40 7.16
CA HIS A 493 -18.82 -12.45 8.61
C HIS A 493 -20.16 -11.88 9.09
N CYS A 494 -20.67 -10.82 8.46
CA CYS A 494 -21.97 -10.27 8.85
C CYS A 494 -23.13 -11.12 8.33
N ARG A 495 -22.95 -11.78 7.16
CA ARG A 495 -23.98 -12.68 6.60
C ARG A 495 -24.07 -14.01 7.37
N LYS A 496 -22.93 -14.52 7.87
CA LYS A 496 -22.86 -15.74 8.67
C LYS A 496 -21.97 -15.45 9.89
N PRO A 497 -22.54 -14.79 10.91
CA PRO A 497 -21.77 -14.49 12.11
C PRO A 497 -21.25 -15.79 12.75
N LYS A 498 -20.00 -15.75 13.18
CA LYS A 498 -19.40 -16.80 14.01
C LYS A 498 -19.26 -16.27 15.43
N GLU A 499 -19.39 -17.16 16.39
CA GLU A 499 -19.05 -16.85 17.77
C GLU A 499 -17.53 -16.62 17.88
N SER A 500 -17.14 -15.62 18.64
CA SER A 500 -15.73 -15.35 18.91
C SER A 500 -15.24 -16.35 19.95
N LYS A 501 -14.31 -17.20 19.55
CA LYS A 501 -13.55 -18.05 20.50
C LYS A 501 -12.16 -17.46 20.63
N GLN A 502 -11.86 -16.98 21.81
CA GLN A 502 -10.54 -16.46 22.15
C GLN A 502 -9.69 -17.60 22.71
N VAL A 503 -8.52 -17.81 22.12
CA VAL A 503 -7.58 -18.85 22.52
C VAL A 503 -6.27 -18.21 22.90
N ASN A 504 -5.70 -18.59 24.05
CA ASN A 504 -4.35 -18.21 24.43
C ASN A 504 -3.35 -19.11 23.66
N ILE A 505 -2.59 -18.51 22.74
CA ILE A 505 -1.61 -19.21 21.91
C ILE A 505 -0.16 -19.05 22.38
N ALA A 506 0.09 -18.43 23.54
CA ALA A 506 1.43 -18.28 24.11
C ALA A 506 2.17 -19.63 24.29
N PRO A 507 1.52 -20.72 24.75
CA PRO A 507 2.15 -22.05 24.82
C PRO A 507 2.65 -22.54 23.44
N TYR A 508 1.86 -22.31 22.40
CA TYR A 508 2.26 -22.69 21.02
C TYR A 508 3.40 -21.85 20.49
N CYS A 509 3.46 -20.57 20.84
CA CYS A 509 4.59 -19.70 20.53
C CYS A 509 5.89 -20.24 21.15
N ARG A 510 5.86 -20.63 22.44
CA ARG A 510 6.97 -21.26 23.14
C ARG A 510 7.40 -22.58 22.51
N HIS A 511 6.45 -23.40 22.05
CA HIS A 511 6.76 -24.61 21.26
C HIS A 511 7.54 -24.28 19.99
N LEU A 512 7.09 -23.31 19.21
CA LEU A 512 7.79 -22.90 17.98
C LEU A 512 9.21 -22.40 18.26
N TYR A 513 9.43 -21.69 19.38
CA TYR A 513 10.75 -21.25 19.79
C TYR A 513 11.70 -22.41 20.13
N GLN A 514 11.20 -23.54 20.66
CA GLN A 514 12.02 -24.72 20.89
C GLN A 514 12.53 -25.31 19.56
N PHE A 515 11.68 -25.38 18.52
CA PHE A 515 12.13 -25.78 17.19
C PHE A 515 13.18 -24.83 16.60
N MET A 516 13.03 -23.53 16.82
CA MET A 516 14.01 -22.53 16.37
C MET A 516 15.35 -22.71 17.10
N THR A 517 15.32 -22.94 18.41
CA THR A 517 16.55 -23.22 19.18
C THR A 517 17.23 -24.49 18.68
N ARG A 518 16.47 -25.56 18.42
CA ARG A 518 16.98 -26.81 17.87
C ARG A 518 17.59 -26.62 16.48
N ALA A 519 16.97 -25.79 15.66
CA ALA A 519 17.51 -25.47 14.32
C ALA A 519 18.84 -24.73 14.39
N VAL A 520 18.98 -23.76 15.31
CA VAL A 520 20.25 -23.04 15.54
C VAL A 520 21.35 -24.03 15.99
N GLN A 521 21.05 -24.95 16.92
CA GLN A 521 21.97 -25.99 17.36
C GLN A 521 22.46 -26.89 16.22
N ASN A 522 21.63 -27.09 15.19
CA ASN A 522 21.94 -27.88 14.00
C ASN A 522 22.40 -27.02 12.81
N GLU A 523 22.79 -25.76 13.03
CA GLU A 523 23.19 -24.81 11.98
C GLU A 523 22.20 -24.71 10.81
N THR A 524 20.92 -24.96 11.09
CA THR A 524 19.86 -25.02 10.07
C THR A 524 18.94 -23.80 10.22
N ARG A 525 18.61 -23.16 9.11
CA ARG A 525 17.62 -22.07 9.06
C ARG A 525 16.24 -22.62 8.71
N LEU A 526 15.22 -22.11 9.38
CA LEU A 526 13.84 -22.54 9.21
C LEU A 526 13.05 -21.58 8.32
N THR A 527 12.59 -22.06 7.17
CA THR A 527 11.47 -21.42 6.48
C THR A 527 10.17 -21.74 7.22
N ALA A 528 9.12 -20.97 6.96
CA ALA A 528 7.81 -21.22 7.59
C ALA A 528 7.30 -22.64 7.32
N LEU A 529 7.52 -23.18 6.11
CA LEU A 529 7.18 -24.57 5.78
C LEU A 529 7.93 -25.57 6.64
N LYS A 530 9.24 -25.42 6.75
CA LYS A 530 10.05 -26.31 7.57
C LYS A 530 9.65 -26.27 9.04
N LEU A 531 9.32 -25.07 9.54
CA LEU A 531 8.86 -24.90 10.92
C LEU A 531 7.53 -25.60 11.16
N ILE A 532 6.53 -25.39 10.29
CA ILE A 532 5.22 -26.04 10.42
C ILE A 532 5.34 -27.56 10.24
N ASP A 533 6.16 -28.05 9.29
CA ASP A 533 6.39 -29.47 9.10
C ASP A 533 7.01 -30.12 10.33
N ALA A 534 8.04 -29.48 10.93
CA ALA A 534 8.66 -29.95 12.16
C ALA A 534 7.66 -30.00 13.33
N TRP A 535 6.80 -28.96 13.47
CA TRP A 535 5.78 -28.90 14.50
C TRP A 535 4.74 -30.03 14.39
N TYR A 536 4.39 -30.44 13.16
CA TYR A 536 3.47 -31.56 12.89
C TYR A 536 4.19 -32.91 12.74
N GLY A 537 5.43 -33.02 13.23
CA GLY A 537 6.20 -34.26 13.22
C GLY A 537 6.63 -34.73 11.82
N LYS A 538 6.55 -33.82 10.81
CA LYS A 538 6.97 -34.06 9.44
C LYS A 538 8.35 -33.45 9.18
N GLY A 539 8.98 -33.78 8.05
CA GLY A 539 10.27 -33.22 7.67
C GLY A 539 11.47 -33.88 8.34
N ALA A 540 12.61 -33.16 8.44
CA ALA A 540 13.88 -33.69 8.90
C ALA A 540 13.83 -34.14 10.37
N THR A 541 14.32 -35.34 10.65
CA THR A 541 14.37 -35.89 12.01
C THR A 541 15.25 -35.09 12.96
N THR A 542 16.29 -34.43 12.44
CA THR A 542 17.20 -33.55 13.19
C THR A 542 16.50 -32.35 13.82
N LEU A 543 15.35 -31.93 13.26
CA LEU A 543 14.55 -30.81 13.76
C LEU A 543 13.49 -31.23 14.79
N ARG A 544 13.34 -32.51 15.07
CA ARG A 544 12.36 -33.00 16.05
C ARG A 544 12.73 -32.59 17.47
N VAL A 545 11.73 -32.15 18.23
CA VAL A 545 11.84 -31.79 19.64
C VAL A 545 10.88 -32.68 20.42
N SER A 546 11.42 -33.67 21.12
CA SER A 546 10.64 -34.69 21.83
C SER A 546 9.76 -34.11 22.96
N SER A 547 10.15 -32.96 23.53
CA SER A 547 9.39 -32.26 24.57
C SER A 547 8.16 -31.52 24.05
N VAL A 548 8.02 -31.34 22.71
CA VAL A 548 6.90 -30.61 22.11
C VAL A 548 5.90 -31.61 21.53
N PRO A 549 4.66 -31.62 22.03
CA PRO A 549 3.62 -32.48 21.46
C PRO A 549 3.19 -32.01 20.08
N ILE A 550 2.81 -32.96 19.22
CA ILE A 550 2.19 -32.65 17.93
C ILE A 550 0.83 -31.98 18.20
N PRO A 551 0.51 -30.87 17.53
CA PRO A 551 -0.77 -30.20 17.68
C PRO A 551 -1.95 -31.11 17.38
N LYS A 552 -3.01 -31.01 18.19
CA LYS A 552 -4.26 -31.75 17.98
C LYS A 552 -5.22 -31.07 16.97
N PHE A 553 -4.94 -29.82 16.59
CA PHE A 553 -5.69 -29.06 15.61
C PHE A 553 -5.08 -29.21 14.21
N THR A 554 -5.83 -28.82 13.19
CA THR A 554 -5.41 -28.95 11.80
C THR A 554 -4.15 -28.14 11.49
N ARG A 555 -3.40 -28.57 10.49
CA ARG A 555 -2.22 -27.84 9.98
C ARG A 555 -2.57 -26.39 9.67
N GLU A 556 -3.74 -26.20 9.17
CA GLU A 556 -4.28 -24.90 8.84
C GLU A 556 -4.38 -23.96 10.05
N SER A 557 -4.88 -24.48 11.14
CA SER A 557 -4.93 -23.71 12.41
C SER A 557 -3.50 -23.37 12.87
N GLY A 558 -2.56 -24.28 12.70
CA GLY A 558 -1.14 -24.04 12.95
C GLY A 558 -0.53 -22.95 12.07
N GLU A 559 -0.89 -22.92 10.78
CA GLU A 559 -0.51 -21.84 9.87
C GLU A 559 -1.11 -20.49 10.29
N ALA A 560 -2.35 -20.47 10.75
CA ALA A 560 -3.00 -19.26 11.26
C ALA A 560 -2.29 -18.72 12.52
N ILE A 561 -1.88 -19.63 13.44
CA ILE A 561 -1.08 -19.25 14.62
C ILE A 561 0.24 -18.61 14.19
N ILE A 562 1.00 -19.22 13.28
CA ILE A 562 2.25 -18.65 12.77
C ILE A 562 2.00 -17.27 12.14
N GLY A 563 0.96 -17.14 11.33
CA GLY A 563 0.57 -15.87 10.73
C GLY A 563 0.24 -14.78 11.75
N HIS A 564 -0.52 -15.13 12.80
CA HIS A 564 -0.85 -14.20 13.89
C HIS A 564 0.40 -13.78 14.68
N LEU A 565 1.27 -14.73 15.02
CA LEU A 565 2.53 -14.44 15.72
C LEU A 565 3.47 -13.56 14.90
N LEU A 566 3.49 -13.75 13.58
CA LEU A 566 4.26 -12.92 12.64
C LEU A 566 3.71 -11.49 12.58
N GLY A 567 2.39 -11.32 12.37
CA GLY A 567 1.73 -10.01 12.32
C GLY A 567 1.91 -9.20 13.60
N ASN A 568 1.96 -9.87 14.76
CA ASN A 568 2.07 -9.25 16.07
C ASN A 568 3.51 -9.11 16.60
N GLY A 569 4.54 -9.53 15.84
CA GLY A 569 5.94 -9.35 16.18
C GLY A 569 6.51 -10.35 17.21
N TYR A 570 5.84 -11.47 17.45
CA TYR A 570 6.40 -12.59 18.21
C TYR A 570 7.33 -13.46 17.34
N LEU A 571 7.05 -13.52 16.03
CA LEU A 571 7.93 -14.05 15.00
C LEU A 571 8.36 -12.91 14.07
N GLN A 572 9.49 -13.10 13.41
CA GLN A 572 10.03 -12.16 12.43
C GLN A 572 10.62 -12.91 11.25
N GLU A 573 10.51 -12.34 10.05
CA GLU A 573 11.19 -12.83 8.86
C GLU A 573 12.63 -12.32 8.81
N ASP A 574 13.54 -13.19 8.34
CA ASP A 574 14.94 -12.93 8.07
C ASP A 574 15.23 -13.28 6.62
N PHE A 575 15.65 -12.27 5.83
CA PHE A 575 15.76 -12.41 4.39
C PHE A 575 17.20 -12.68 3.98
N HIS A 576 17.38 -13.74 3.20
CA HIS A 576 18.68 -14.12 2.65
C HIS A 576 18.65 -14.15 1.13
N PHE A 577 19.68 -13.52 0.56
CA PHE A 577 19.88 -13.51 -0.88
C PHE A 577 20.67 -14.75 -1.30
N SER A 578 20.14 -15.50 -2.22
CA SER A 578 20.87 -16.50 -3.00
C SER A 578 21.11 -15.97 -4.41
N ALA A 579 21.96 -16.65 -5.18
CA ALA A 579 22.22 -16.26 -6.58
C ALA A 579 20.96 -16.24 -7.46
N TYR A 580 19.91 -16.94 -7.06
CA TYR A 580 18.69 -17.15 -7.87
C TYR A 580 17.41 -16.63 -7.23
N SER A 581 17.39 -16.38 -5.91
CA SER A 581 16.16 -16.01 -5.20
C SER A 581 16.45 -15.42 -3.82
N THR A 582 15.50 -14.65 -3.33
CA THR A 582 15.45 -14.25 -1.91
C THR A 582 14.65 -15.29 -1.14
N ILE A 583 15.20 -15.78 -0.04
CA ILE A 583 14.55 -16.77 0.83
C ILE A 583 14.21 -16.08 2.15
N SER A 584 12.98 -16.25 2.61
CA SER A 584 12.52 -15.82 3.93
C SER A 584 12.67 -16.98 4.92
N TYR A 585 13.40 -16.73 5.99
CA TYR A 585 13.50 -17.60 7.16
C TYR A 585 12.76 -16.98 8.33
N LEU A 586 12.33 -17.78 9.27
CA LEU A 586 11.70 -17.32 10.51
C LEU A 586 12.71 -17.32 11.65
N LYS A 587 12.68 -16.24 12.44
CA LYS A 587 13.40 -16.09 13.69
C LYS A 587 12.46 -15.55 14.78
N ARG A 588 12.92 -15.58 16.04
CA ARG A 588 12.21 -14.93 17.14
C ARG A 588 12.04 -13.44 16.85
N GLY A 589 10.87 -12.92 17.10
CA GLY A 589 10.55 -11.52 16.87
C GLY A 589 10.93 -10.62 18.05
N PRO A 590 10.76 -9.31 17.91
CA PRO A 590 11.10 -8.34 18.95
C PRO A 590 10.32 -8.53 20.26
N LYS A 591 9.13 -9.16 20.22
CA LYS A 591 8.34 -9.48 21.41
C LYS A 591 8.62 -10.88 21.99
N ALA A 592 9.73 -11.50 21.61
CA ALA A 592 10.05 -12.86 22.06
C ALA A 592 10.21 -12.96 23.59
N ALA A 593 10.79 -11.96 24.23
CA ALA A 593 10.95 -11.93 25.69
C ALA A 593 9.58 -11.99 26.40
N LEU A 594 8.58 -11.28 25.89
CA LEU A 594 7.21 -11.33 26.44
C LEU A 594 6.60 -12.74 26.30
N ALA A 595 6.78 -13.40 25.17
CA ALA A 595 6.23 -14.74 24.94
C ALA A 595 6.87 -15.83 25.83
N LEU A 596 8.09 -15.58 26.33
CA LEU A 596 8.80 -16.48 27.26
C LEU A 596 8.36 -16.30 28.72
N ASP A 597 7.71 -15.18 29.05
CA ASP A 597 7.07 -14.99 30.34
C ASP A 597 5.83 -15.88 30.45
N ASP A 598 5.77 -16.73 31.47
CA ASP A 598 4.67 -17.69 31.65
C ASP A 598 3.34 -17.01 31.98
N THR A 599 3.37 -15.80 32.52
CA THR A 599 2.19 -15.01 32.84
C THR A 599 1.62 -14.25 31.64
N HIS A 600 2.41 -14.11 30.56
CA HIS A 600 1.99 -13.39 29.36
C HIS A 600 1.06 -14.24 28.49
N GLU A 601 -0.09 -13.68 28.16
CA GLU A 601 -1.06 -14.30 27.27
C GLU A 601 -0.97 -13.69 25.88
N ILE A 602 -1.01 -14.54 24.86
CA ILE A 602 -1.15 -14.15 23.45
C ILE A 602 -2.55 -14.59 23.02
N LEU A 603 -3.47 -13.63 23.00
CA LEU A 603 -4.86 -13.91 22.68
C LEU A 603 -5.12 -13.85 21.18
N PHE A 604 -5.72 -14.90 20.65
CA PHE A 604 -6.08 -15.01 19.24
C PHE A 604 -7.55 -15.37 19.09
N ASN A 605 -8.30 -14.51 18.40
CA ASN A 605 -9.71 -14.73 18.10
C ASN A 605 -9.84 -15.68 16.90
N TYR A 606 -9.67 -16.95 17.13
CA TYR A 606 -9.63 -17.95 16.09
C TYR A 606 -10.15 -19.30 16.58
N GLU A 607 -10.98 -19.95 15.78
CA GLU A 607 -11.42 -21.29 16.08
C GLU A 607 -10.39 -22.30 15.57
N LEU A 608 -9.73 -23.01 16.50
CA LEU A 608 -8.77 -24.07 16.17
C LEU A 608 -9.56 -25.34 15.84
N HIS A 609 -9.47 -25.79 14.58
CA HIS A 609 -10.15 -26.98 14.07
C HIS A 609 -9.23 -28.21 14.04
#